data_f062398a6b3a0b0385917fd523445b9f
#
_entry.id   f062398a6b3a0b0385917fd523445b9f
#
_cell.length_a   1.000
_cell.length_b   1.000
_cell.length_c   1.000
_cell.angle_alpha   90.00
_cell.angle_beta   90.00
_cell.angle_gamma   90.00
#
_symmetry.space_group_name_H-M   'P 1'
#
loop_
_entity.id
_entity.type
_entity.pdbx_description
1 polymer ?
#
loop_
_entity_poly.entity_id
_entity_poly.type
_entity_poly.pdbx_seq_one_letter_code
_entity_poly.pdbx_strand_id
1 'polypeptide(L)'
;KRIAAEIGYPVLIKASAGGGGKGMRVVEKEADFDEQIEMAMSEAHNAFGDASVFLEKFVLDPRHIEIQVLCDQHGNRLYLHERECSIQRRHQKVVEEAPSALLTPELRKAMGESAVRVAESCNYIGAGTVEYLVDRDMNFYFLEMNTRLQVEHPVTELITGLDLVKEQVKVARGEALSLTQEEVLL
;
A
#
# COMPACT_ATOMS: atom_id res chain seq x y z
N LYS A 1 -7.02 5.11 24.42
CA LYS A 1 -8.35 4.48 24.49
C LYS A 1 -9.40 5.22 23.67
N ARG A 2 -9.62 6.54 23.86
CA ARG A 2 -10.63 7.30 23.10
C ARG A 2 -10.49 7.09 21.59
N ILE A 3 -9.29 7.26 21.04
CA ILE A 3 -9.02 7.04 19.63
C ILE A 3 -9.27 5.59 19.21
N ALA A 4 -8.88 4.61 20.03
CA ALA A 4 -9.13 3.19 19.74
C ALA A 4 -10.64 2.87 19.72
N ALA A 5 -11.43 3.48 20.60
CA ALA A 5 -12.88 3.35 20.62
C ALA A 5 -13.53 4.01 19.37
N GLU A 6 -13.00 5.16 18.93
CA GLU A 6 -13.46 5.84 17.70
C GLU A 6 -13.15 5.04 16.43
N ILE A 7 -11.96 4.42 16.34
CA ILE A 7 -11.55 3.53 15.25
C ILE A 7 -12.37 2.24 15.25
N GLY A 8 -12.72 1.74 16.44
CA GLY A 8 -13.39 0.47 16.68
C GLY A 8 -12.41 -0.71 16.71
N TYR A 9 -12.57 -1.57 17.74
CA TYR A 9 -11.76 -2.78 17.89
C TYR A 9 -12.10 -3.84 16.82
N PRO A 10 -11.13 -4.67 16.40
CA PRO A 10 -9.74 -4.68 16.85
C PRO A 10 -8.93 -3.50 16.29
N VAL A 11 -7.91 -3.07 17.05
CA VAL A 11 -6.95 -2.06 16.61
C VAL A 11 -5.53 -2.62 16.63
N LEU A 12 -4.67 -2.06 15.79
CA LEU A 12 -3.26 -2.39 15.72
C LEU A 12 -2.44 -1.28 16.35
N ILE A 13 -1.60 -1.62 17.33
CA ILE A 13 -0.59 -0.72 17.88
C ILE A 13 0.69 -0.95 17.11
N LYS A 14 1.34 0.12 16.61
CA LYS A 14 2.60 0.05 15.86
C LYS A 14 3.62 1.02 16.48
N ALA A 15 4.88 0.57 16.56
CA ALA A 15 6.00 1.44 16.91
C ALA A 15 6.28 2.44 15.79
N SER A 16 6.43 3.73 16.12
CA SER A 16 6.68 4.80 15.13
C SER A 16 8.02 4.62 14.40
N ALA A 17 9.03 4.11 15.09
CA ALA A 17 10.35 3.79 14.52
C ALA A 17 10.43 2.35 14.00
N GLY A 18 9.34 1.56 14.07
CA GLY A 18 9.30 0.16 13.73
C GLY A 18 9.08 -0.10 12.24
N GLY A 19 9.49 -1.31 11.80
CA GLY A 19 9.24 -1.81 10.46
C GLY A 19 9.36 -3.33 10.42
N GLY A 20 8.83 -3.96 9.37
CA GLY A 20 8.93 -5.41 9.16
C GLY A 20 8.23 -6.25 10.23
N GLY A 21 7.17 -5.74 10.86
CA GLY A 21 6.36 -6.45 11.84
C GLY A 21 6.87 -6.42 13.29
N LYS A 22 8.01 -5.79 13.58
CA LYS A 22 8.50 -5.60 14.96
C LYS A 22 7.77 -4.42 15.62
N GLY A 23 7.39 -4.61 16.90
CA GLY A 23 6.67 -3.58 17.68
C GLY A 23 5.21 -3.42 17.25
N MET A 24 4.60 -4.48 16.69
CA MET A 24 3.20 -4.53 16.30
C MET A 24 2.41 -5.42 17.27
N ARG A 25 1.26 -4.92 17.74
CA ARG A 25 0.35 -5.67 18.63
C ARG A 25 -1.10 -5.44 18.23
N VAL A 26 -1.84 -6.51 18.07
CA VAL A 26 -3.30 -6.45 17.87
C VAL A 26 -3.98 -6.41 19.23
N VAL A 27 -4.91 -5.46 19.39
CA VAL A 27 -5.78 -5.35 20.56
C VAL A 27 -7.21 -5.64 20.14
N GLU A 28 -7.74 -6.76 20.58
CA GLU A 28 -9.06 -7.22 20.18
C GLU A 28 -10.18 -6.54 21.00
N LYS A 29 -9.89 -6.16 22.25
CA LYS A 29 -10.89 -5.64 23.21
C LYS A 29 -10.32 -4.45 23.98
N GLU A 30 -11.19 -3.52 24.35
CA GLU A 30 -10.81 -2.36 25.16
C GLU A 30 -10.16 -2.73 26.49
N ALA A 31 -10.59 -3.84 27.11
CA ALA A 31 -10.07 -4.29 28.39
C ALA A 31 -8.55 -4.58 28.35
N ASP A 32 -8.05 -5.04 27.22
CA ASP A 32 -6.65 -5.45 27.04
C ASP A 32 -5.76 -4.28 26.60
N PHE A 33 -6.35 -3.11 26.28
CA PHE A 33 -5.65 -2.00 25.64
C PHE A 33 -4.48 -1.46 26.46
N ASP A 34 -4.66 -1.24 27.77
CA ASP A 34 -3.63 -0.62 28.62
C ASP A 34 -2.40 -1.52 28.75
N GLU A 35 -2.60 -2.82 28.94
CA GLU A 35 -1.51 -3.80 28.99
C GLU A 35 -0.78 -3.88 27.66
N GLN A 36 -1.51 -3.99 26.57
CA GLN A 36 -0.92 -4.15 25.23
C GLN A 36 -0.16 -2.90 24.77
N ILE A 37 -0.62 -1.70 25.11
CA ILE A 37 0.09 -0.47 24.73
C ILE A 37 1.37 -0.30 25.53
N GLU A 38 1.37 -0.60 26.85
CA GLU A 38 2.57 -0.57 27.69
C GLU A 38 3.63 -1.56 27.18
N MET A 39 3.22 -2.77 26.83
CA MET A 39 4.11 -3.77 26.25
C MET A 39 4.68 -3.30 24.89
N ALA A 40 3.85 -2.73 24.01
CA ALA A 40 4.28 -2.23 22.72
C ALA A 40 5.29 -1.08 22.87
N MET A 41 5.05 -0.14 23.79
CA MET A 41 5.96 0.97 24.08
C MET A 41 7.30 0.48 24.65
N SER A 42 7.28 -0.51 25.55
CA SER A 42 8.50 -1.11 26.09
C SER A 42 9.32 -1.83 25.01
N GLU A 43 8.65 -2.60 24.16
CA GLU A 43 9.31 -3.26 23.01
C GLU A 43 9.91 -2.25 22.02
N ALA A 44 9.16 -1.19 21.71
CA ALA A 44 9.62 -0.13 20.81
C ALA A 44 10.87 0.56 21.38
N HIS A 45 10.85 0.91 22.66
CA HIS A 45 12.00 1.50 23.34
C HIS A 45 13.22 0.59 23.32
N ASN A 46 13.05 -0.69 23.63
CA ASN A 46 14.15 -1.64 23.68
C ASN A 46 14.74 -1.93 22.29
N ALA A 47 13.89 -1.95 21.24
CA ALA A 47 14.32 -2.29 19.89
C ALA A 47 14.87 -1.08 19.11
N PHE A 48 14.32 0.11 19.35
CA PHE A 48 14.56 1.30 18.51
C PHE A 48 15.02 2.53 19.29
N GLY A 49 15.03 2.47 20.62
CA GLY A 49 15.36 3.62 21.49
C GLY A 49 14.25 4.67 21.59
N ASP A 50 13.10 4.44 20.96
CA ASP A 50 11.93 5.31 20.95
C ASP A 50 10.68 4.51 21.35
N ALA A 51 9.98 4.95 22.39
CA ALA A 51 8.76 4.33 22.87
C ALA A 51 7.48 4.80 22.16
N SER A 52 7.61 5.69 21.17
CA SER A 52 6.47 6.25 20.45
C SER A 52 5.74 5.17 19.68
N VAL A 53 4.42 5.11 19.86
CA VAL A 53 3.53 4.20 19.15
C VAL A 53 2.32 4.95 18.59
N PHE A 54 1.71 4.39 17.56
CA PHE A 54 0.47 4.89 16.99
C PHE A 54 -0.54 3.76 16.78
N LEU A 55 -1.79 4.12 16.50
CA LEU A 55 -2.89 3.18 16.33
C LEU A 55 -3.36 3.19 14.88
N GLU A 56 -3.62 1.99 14.38
CA GLU A 56 -4.27 1.77 13.09
C GLU A 56 -5.51 0.88 13.25
N LYS A 57 -6.44 0.98 12.30
CA LYS A 57 -7.51 0.00 12.18
C LYS A 57 -6.90 -1.35 11.83
N PHE A 58 -7.25 -2.39 12.59
CA PHE A 58 -6.91 -3.76 12.20
C PHE A 58 -7.99 -4.29 11.27
N VAL A 59 -7.62 -4.54 10.03
CA VAL A 59 -8.52 -5.11 9.01
C VAL A 59 -8.49 -6.62 9.11
N LEU A 60 -9.65 -7.24 9.32
CA LEU A 60 -9.77 -8.70 9.42
C LEU A 60 -9.79 -9.33 8.03
N ASP A 61 -9.03 -10.40 7.85
CA ASP A 61 -8.94 -11.17 6.60
C ASP A 61 -8.80 -10.28 5.35
N PRO A 62 -7.85 -9.32 5.34
CA PRO A 62 -7.73 -8.38 4.26
C PRO A 62 -7.22 -9.04 2.99
N ARG A 63 -7.64 -8.51 1.85
CA ARG A 63 -6.96 -8.74 0.58
C ARG A 63 -5.90 -7.66 0.38
N HIS A 64 -4.71 -8.06 0.00
CA HIS A 64 -3.61 -7.15 -0.30
C HIS A 64 -3.64 -6.80 -1.78
N ILE A 65 -4.06 -5.59 -2.07
CA ILE A 65 -4.16 -5.06 -3.44
C ILE A 65 -3.19 -3.89 -3.56
N GLU A 66 -2.43 -3.87 -4.63
CA GLU A 66 -1.50 -2.78 -4.88
C GLU A 66 -1.69 -2.19 -6.27
N ILE A 67 -1.50 -0.88 -6.39
CA ILE A 67 -1.66 -0.14 -7.64
C ILE A 67 -0.29 0.32 -8.12
N GLN A 68 0.09 -0.10 -9.32
CA GLN A 68 1.28 0.41 -9.99
C GLN A 68 1.02 1.84 -10.47
N VAL A 69 1.89 2.78 -10.10
CA VAL A 69 1.87 4.14 -10.65
C VAL A 69 3.12 4.41 -11.48
N LEU A 70 2.98 5.29 -12.46
CA LEU A 70 4.06 5.81 -13.28
C LEU A 70 3.86 7.31 -13.46
N CYS A 71 4.87 8.11 -13.08
CA CYS A 71 4.78 9.56 -13.02
C CYS A 71 5.99 10.19 -13.71
N ASP A 72 5.79 11.28 -14.46
CA ASP A 72 6.86 12.05 -15.07
C ASP A 72 7.09 13.41 -14.39
N GLN A 73 8.07 14.16 -14.91
CA GLN A 73 8.41 15.50 -14.41
C GLN A 73 7.46 16.60 -14.95
N HIS A 74 6.58 16.26 -15.89
CA HIS A 74 5.67 17.18 -16.58
C HIS A 74 4.29 17.23 -15.94
N GLY A 75 4.07 16.43 -14.88
CA GLY A 75 2.82 16.38 -14.15
C GLY A 75 1.88 15.26 -14.61
N ASN A 76 2.30 14.43 -15.58
CA ASN A 76 1.52 13.26 -15.96
C ASN A 76 1.69 12.16 -14.92
N ARG A 77 0.57 11.59 -14.47
CA ARG A 77 0.52 10.53 -13.47
C ARG A 77 -0.50 9.50 -13.90
N LEU A 78 -0.04 8.27 -14.07
CA LEU A 78 -0.86 7.15 -14.50
C LEU A 78 -0.92 6.09 -13.42
N TYR A 79 -2.05 5.41 -13.30
CA TYR A 79 -2.12 4.11 -12.64
C TYR A 79 -2.23 3.00 -13.70
N LEU A 80 -1.45 1.95 -13.50
CA LEU A 80 -1.28 0.85 -14.46
C LEU A 80 -1.95 -0.43 -13.94
N HIS A 81 -3.18 -0.27 -13.48
CA HIS A 81 -3.98 -1.32 -12.85
C HIS A 81 -3.38 -1.87 -11.56
N GLU A 82 -4.07 -2.87 -11.01
CA GLU A 82 -3.70 -3.52 -9.77
C GLU A 82 -2.93 -4.80 -9.98
N ARG A 83 -2.25 -5.19 -8.90
CA ARG A 83 -1.83 -6.58 -8.63
C ARG A 83 -2.48 -7.03 -7.31
N GLU A 84 -2.99 -8.25 -7.28
CA GLU A 84 -3.41 -8.90 -6.06
C GLU A 84 -2.27 -9.74 -5.51
N CYS A 85 -1.86 -9.44 -4.28
CA CYS A 85 -0.72 -10.04 -3.60
C CYS A 85 -1.10 -10.65 -2.25
N SER A 86 -2.33 -11.19 -2.13
CA SER A 86 -2.86 -11.72 -0.86
C SER A 86 -2.23 -13.05 -0.45
N ILE A 87 -1.67 -13.81 -1.39
CA ILE A 87 -1.00 -15.08 -1.08
C ILE A 87 0.42 -14.79 -0.60
N GLN A 88 0.58 -14.82 0.71
CA GLN A 88 1.82 -14.44 1.38
C GLN A 88 2.29 -15.49 2.38
N ARG A 89 3.60 -15.52 2.63
CA ARG A 89 4.19 -16.31 3.72
C ARG A 89 4.96 -15.36 4.63
N ARG A 90 4.51 -15.20 5.87
CA ARG A 90 5.13 -14.29 6.86
C ARG A 90 5.30 -12.86 6.32
N HIS A 91 4.23 -12.32 5.71
CA HIS A 91 4.19 -11.01 5.05
C HIS A 91 5.09 -10.86 3.81
N GLN A 92 5.60 -11.96 3.28
CA GLN A 92 6.31 -11.99 2.00
C GLN A 92 5.36 -12.45 0.91
N LYS A 93 5.21 -11.66 -0.15
CA LYS A 93 4.43 -11.99 -1.35
C LYS A 93 5.00 -13.26 -1.99
N VAL A 94 4.14 -14.19 -2.40
CA VAL A 94 4.52 -15.49 -2.99
C VAL A 94 3.87 -15.67 -4.35
N VAL A 95 2.62 -15.22 -4.50
CA VAL A 95 1.89 -15.25 -5.77
C VAL A 95 1.26 -13.89 -5.97
N GLU A 96 1.50 -13.32 -7.14
CA GLU A 96 0.93 -12.07 -7.60
C GLU A 96 0.12 -12.32 -8.88
N GLU A 97 -1.09 -11.79 -8.92
CA GLU A 97 -1.97 -11.92 -10.09
C GLU A 97 -2.58 -10.58 -10.51
N ALA A 98 -2.83 -10.43 -11.80
CA ALA A 98 -3.54 -9.29 -12.37
C ALA A 98 -4.33 -9.73 -13.63
N PRO A 99 -5.54 -9.19 -13.83
CA PRO A 99 -6.27 -8.37 -12.88
C PRO A 99 -6.75 -9.17 -11.67
N SER A 100 -7.04 -8.50 -10.55
CA SER A 100 -7.63 -9.14 -9.37
C SER A 100 -9.06 -9.59 -9.68
N ALA A 101 -9.36 -10.86 -9.34
CA ALA A 101 -10.71 -11.38 -9.45
C ALA A 101 -11.69 -10.73 -8.43
N LEU A 102 -11.15 -10.02 -7.43
CA LEU A 102 -11.95 -9.35 -6.40
C LEU A 102 -12.52 -8.01 -6.89
N LEU A 103 -11.73 -7.24 -7.67
CA LEU A 103 -12.06 -5.86 -7.96
C LEU A 103 -13.10 -5.71 -9.08
N THR A 104 -14.16 -4.95 -8.79
CA THR A 104 -15.03 -4.43 -9.85
C THR A 104 -14.34 -3.31 -10.62
N PRO A 105 -14.80 -2.98 -11.85
CA PRO A 105 -14.25 -1.86 -12.60
C PRO A 105 -14.30 -0.53 -11.83
N GLU A 106 -15.37 -0.30 -11.06
CA GLU A 106 -15.57 0.92 -10.26
C GLU A 106 -14.57 0.99 -9.12
N LEU A 107 -14.36 -0.13 -8.40
CA LEU A 107 -13.40 -0.17 -7.29
C LEU A 107 -11.97 -0.04 -7.80
N ARG A 108 -11.63 -0.71 -8.91
CA ARG A 108 -10.33 -0.56 -9.59
C ARG A 108 -10.05 0.90 -9.93
N LYS A 109 -11.03 1.59 -10.51
CA LYS A 109 -10.90 3.01 -10.84
C LYS A 109 -10.71 3.84 -9.58
N ALA A 110 -11.54 3.65 -8.55
CA ALA A 110 -11.45 4.40 -7.30
C ALA A 110 -10.09 4.24 -6.61
N MET A 111 -9.55 3.01 -6.59
CA MET A 111 -8.23 2.71 -6.04
C MET A 111 -7.11 3.31 -6.91
N GLY A 112 -7.22 3.22 -8.23
CA GLY A 112 -6.28 3.83 -9.18
C GLY A 112 -6.20 5.35 -9.00
N GLU A 113 -7.34 6.03 -8.97
CA GLU A 113 -7.41 7.47 -8.71
C GLU A 113 -6.88 7.85 -7.31
N SER A 114 -7.10 6.99 -6.31
CA SER A 114 -6.52 7.16 -4.98
C SER A 114 -4.99 7.09 -5.03
N ALA A 115 -4.44 6.12 -5.74
CA ALA A 115 -2.99 5.96 -5.89
C ALA A 115 -2.35 7.15 -6.63
N VAL A 116 -3.01 7.70 -7.64
CA VAL A 116 -2.57 8.93 -8.33
C VAL A 116 -2.54 10.11 -7.35
N ARG A 117 -3.58 10.30 -6.52
CA ARG A 117 -3.60 11.35 -5.48
C ARG A 117 -2.47 11.20 -4.46
N VAL A 118 -2.14 9.96 -4.06
CA VAL A 118 -0.98 9.70 -3.18
C VAL A 118 0.31 10.15 -3.85
N ALA A 119 0.55 9.73 -5.10
CA ALA A 119 1.73 10.14 -5.86
C ALA A 119 1.79 11.67 -6.06
N GLU A 120 0.66 12.30 -6.29
CA GLU A 120 0.55 13.77 -6.43
C GLU A 120 0.91 14.49 -5.14
N SER A 121 0.42 14.02 -3.99
CA SER A 121 0.65 14.66 -2.69
C SER A 121 2.12 14.77 -2.30
N CYS A 122 2.97 13.88 -2.82
CA CYS A 122 4.42 13.89 -2.59
C CYS A 122 5.24 14.27 -3.83
N ASN A 123 4.61 14.76 -4.91
CA ASN A 123 5.26 15.09 -6.19
C ASN A 123 6.13 13.94 -6.71
N TYR A 124 5.62 12.72 -6.64
CA TYR A 124 6.36 11.52 -7.02
C TYR A 124 6.70 11.51 -8.51
N ILE A 125 7.91 11.05 -8.83
CA ILE A 125 8.42 10.86 -10.20
C ILE A 125 9.03 9.47 -10.31
N GLY A 126 8.70 8.74 -11.37
CA GLY A 126 9.16 7.39 -11.64
C GLY A 126 8.06 6.33 -11.47
N ALA A 127 8.46 5.06 -11.50
CA ALA A 127 7.58 3.94 -11.20
C ALA A 127 7.55 3.70 -9.70
N GLY A 128 6.34 3.62 -9.14
CA GLY A 128 6.09 3.33 -7.73
C GLY A 128 4.85 2.47 -7.56
N THR A 129 4.62 2.00 -6.36
CA THR A 129 3.46 1.16 -6.05
C THR A 129 2.80 1.66 -4.77
N VAL A 130 1.48 1.83 -4.81
CA VAL A 130 0.66 2.17 -3.64
C VAL A 130 -0.07 0.92 -3.19
N GLU A 131 0.18 0.50 -1.96
CA GLU A 131 -0.38 -0.72 -1.37
C GLU A 131 -1.61 -0.39 -0.53
N TYR A 132 -2.62 -1.26 -0.63
CA TYR A 132 -3.89 -1.15 0.07
C TYR A 132 -4.29 -2.49 0.69
N LEU A 133 -5.08 -2.40 1.77
CA LEU A 133 -5.85 -3.51 2.30
C LEU A 133 -7.31 -3.32 1.91
N VAL A 134 -7.93 -4.37 1.36
CA VAL A 134 -9.36 -4.37 1.02
C VAL A 134 -10.07 -5.34 1.96
N ASP A 135 -11.09 -4.85 2.66
CA ASP A 135 -11.90 -5.66 3.58
C ASP A 135 -13.02 -6.44 2.86
N ARG A 136 -13.79 -7.21 3.63
CA ARG A 136 -14.92 -8.02 3.12
C ARG A 136 -16.08 -7.17 2.56
N ASP A 137 -16.19 -5.93 3.03
CA ASP A 137 -17.21 -4.98 2.59
C ASP A 137 -16.75 -4.13 1.41
N MET A 138 -15.58 -4.48 0.80
CA MET A 138 -14.97 -3.79 -0.34
C MET A 138 -14.50 -2.36 -0.02
N ASN A 139 -14.32 -2.03 1.25
CA ASN A 139 -13.63 -0.81 1.62
C ASN A 139 -12.13 -1.02 1.48
N PHE A 140 -11.42 -0.01 0.97
CA PHE A 140 -9.97 -0.06 0.85
C PHE A 140 -9.29 0.98 1.75
N TYR A 141 -8.17 0.57 2.32
CA TYR A 141 -7.39 1.35 3.27
C TYR A 141 -5.96 1.44 2.77
N PHE A 142 -5.42 2.65 2.71
CA PHE A 142 -4.01 2.88 2.37
C PHE A 142 -3.11 2.18 3.39
N LEU A 143 -2.11 1.46 2.91
CA LEU A 143 -1.11 0.80 3.73
C LEU A 143 0.22 1.54 3.66
N GLU A 144 0.82 1.60 2.48
CA GLU A 144 2.09 2.29 2.24
C GLU A 144 2.30 2.60 0.75
N MET A 145 3.33 3.41 0.46
CA MET A 145 3.83 3.60 -0.89
C MET A 145 5.27 3.13 -0.99
N ASN A 146 5.54 2.24 -1.94
CA ASN A 146 6.88 1.83 -2.31
C ASN A 146 7.39 2.74 -3.44
N THR A 147 8.38 3.59 -3.11
CA THR A 147 8.96 4.56 -4.02
C THR A 147 10.07 3.96 -4.89
N ARG A 148 9.79 2.83 -5.47
CA ARG A 148 10.70 2.04 -6.31
C ARG A 148 9.93 1.06 -7.17
N LEU A 149 10.59 0.51 -8.17
CA LEU A 149 10.10 -0.68 -8.86
C LEU A 149 10.17 -1.90 -7.93
N GLN A 150 9.16 -2.74 -7.98
CA GLN A 150 9.08 -3.98 -7.17
C GLN A 150 9.40 -5.22 -8.01
N VAL A 151 9.69 -6.34 -7.33
CA VAL A 151 10.00 -7.62 -8.00
C VAL A 151 8.82 -8.07 -8.86
N GLU A 152 7.59 -7.83 -8.42
CA GLU A 152 6.32 -8.22 -9.04
C GLU A 152 5.86 -7.32 -10.21
N HIS A 153 6.64 -6.31 -10.61
CA HIS A 153 6.30 -5.44 -11.74
C HIS A 153 6.02 -6.20 -13.07
N PRO A 154 6.63 -7.37 -13.34
CA PRO A 154 6.37 -8.07 -14.60
C PRO A 154 4.91 -8.47 -14.80
N VAL A 155 4.15 -8.67 -13.72
CA VAL A 155 2.71 -8.95 -13.81
C VAL A 155 1.97 -7.78 -14.45
N THR A 156 2.31 -6.54 -14.07
CA THR A 156 1.76 -5.34 -14.70
C THR A 156 2.22 -5.20 -16.15
N GLU A 157 3.49 -5.47 -16.45
CA GLU A 157 4.02 -5.41 -17.81
C GLU A 157 3.30 -6.37 -18.76
N LEU A 158 2.98 -7.59 -18.28
CA LEU A 158 2.28 -8.60 -19.07
C LEU A 158 0.86 -8.20 -19.44
N ILE A 159 0.14 -7.48 -18.57
CA ILE A 159 -1.25 -7.06 -18.84
C ILE A 159 -1.34 -5.74 -19.60
N THR A 160 -0.32 -4.87 -19.50
CA THR A 160 -0.32 -3.54 -20.14
C THR A 160 0.51 -3.47 -21.42
N GLY A 161 1.42 -4.42 -21.61
CA GLY A 161 2.40 -4.38 -22.72
C GLY A 161 3.50 -3.33 -22.54
N LEU A 162 3.60 -2.67 -21.40
CA LEU A 162 4.61 -1.66 -21.10
C LEU A 162 5.88 -2.31 -20.52
N ASP A 163 7.04 -1.74 -20.85
CA ASP A 163 8.32 -2.06 -20.19
C ASP A 163 8.61 -0.97 -19.17
N LEU A 164 8.30 -1.22 -17.90
CA LEU A 164 8.42 -0.24 -16.83
C LEU A 164 9.85 0.21 -16.57
N VAL A 165 10.82 -0.67 -16.82
CA VAL A 165 12.25 -0.31 -16.69
C VAL A 165 12.63 0.70 -17.76
N LYS A 166 12.20 0.51 -19.01
CA LYS A 166 12.42 1.50 -20.07
C LYS A 166 11.71 2.81 -19.79
N GLU A 167 10.46 2.75 -19.33
CA GLU A 167 9.72 3.96 -18.96
C GLU A 167 10.41 4.75 -17.85
N GLN A 168 10.95 4.08 -16.81
CA GLN A 168 11.76 4.75 -15.78
C GLN A 168 12.98 5.47 -16.36
N VAL A 169 13.68 4.84 -17.31
CA VAL A 169 14.84 5.45 -17.97
C VAL A 169 14.41 6.69 -18.77
N LYS A 170 13.30 6.62 -19.53
CA LYS A 170 12.76 7.77 -20.26
C LYS A 170 12.40 8.92 -19.32
N VAL A 171 11.66 8.62 -18.25
CA VAL A 171 11.29 9.62 -17.22
C VAL A 171 12.53 10.26 -16.60
N ALA A 172 13.55 9.46 -16.26
CA ALA A 172 14.79 9.96 -15.69
C ALA A 172 15.58 10.88 -16.68
N ARG A 173 15.40 10.69 -17.98
CA ARG A 173 15.93 11.56 -19.04
C ARG A 173 15.12 12.83 -19.25
N GLY A 174 14.01 13.01 -18.53
CA GLY A 174 13.13 14.16 -18.66
C GLY A 174 12.09 14.04 -19.77
N GLU A 175 11.91 12.85 -20.34
CA GLU A 175 10.89 12.60 -21.37
C GLU A 175 9.50 12.56 -20.71
N ALA A 176 8.49 13.10 -21.41
CA ALA A 176 7.10 12.97 -20.95
C ALA A 176 6.60 11.54 -21.21
N LEU A 177 5.63 11.10 -20.39
CA LEU A 177 4.95 9.83 -20.66
C LEU A 177 4.27 9.89 -22.02
N SER A 178 4.40 8.80 -22.79
CA SER A 178 3.84 8.70 -24.14
C SER A 178 2.39 8.24 -24.19
N LEU A 179 1.78 7.99 -23.02
CA LEU A 179 0.44 7.45 -22.83
C LEU A 179 -0.41 8.40 -21.99
N THR A 180 -1.70 8.38 -22.24
CA THR A 180 -2.73 8.92 -21.34
C THR A 180 -3.36 7.80 -20.51
N GLN A 181 -4.14 8.16 -19.48
CA GLN A 181 -4.82 7.14 -18.65
C GLN A 181 -5.84 6.32 -19.45
N GLU A 182 -6.47 6.92 -20.47
CA GLU A 182 -7.46 6.27 -21.32
C GLU A 182 -6.84 5.23 -22.27
N GLU A 183 -5.54 5.35 -22.54
CA GLU A 183 -4.78 4.42 -23.38
C GLU A 183 -4.22 3.23 -22.60
N VAL A 184 -4.26 3.29 -21.27
CA VAL A 184 -3.87 2.16 -20.41
C VAL A 184 -5.01 1.16 -20.37
N LEU A 185 -4.93 0.16 -21.23
CA LEU A 185 -5.93 -0.92 -21.34
C LEU A 185 -5.51 -2.14 -20.50
N LEU A 186 -6.52 -2.93 -20.11
CA LEU A 186 -6.37 -4.28 -19.54
C LEU A 186 -6.38 -5.32 -20.63
#